data_98a344676c06b26a0e584335e843187b
#
_entry.id   98a344676c06b26a0e584335e843187b
#
_cell.length_a   1.000
_cell.length_b   1.000
_cell.length_c   1.000
_cell.angle_alpha   90.00
_cell.angle_beta   90.00
_cell.angle_gamma   90.00
#
_symmetry.space_group_name_H-M   'P 1'
#
loop_
_entity.id
_entity.type
_entity.pdbx_description
1 polymer ?
#
loop_
_entity_poly.entity_id
_entity_poly.type
_entity_poly.pdbx_seq_one_letter_code
_entity_poly.pdbx_strand_id
1 'polypeptide(L)'
;MTYKANTGEDHPLAQSLTGFNLTRRATGADPLTSMQNGALWQGAISVGTPAQTYTVDFDTGSSDLFLPSTSCTSNCKGHKLYNPTASSTSIDRRKTFYLQYGDGSYVRGQQYTETVSVAGLTVS
;
A
#
# COMPACT_ATOMS: atom_id res chain seq x y z
N MET A 1 4.88 14.85 -0.26
CA MET A 1 3.82 15.57 -0.99
C MET A 1 2.66 15.85 -0.02
N THR A 2 2.40 17.11 0.30
CA THR A 2 1.33 17.47 1.22
C THR A 2 0.06 17.65 0.40
N TYR A 3 -0.87 16.71 0.47
CA TYR A 3 -2.17 16.86 -0.18
C TYR A 3 -3.02 17.83 0.66
N LYS A 4 -3.14 19.07 0.23
CA LYS A 4 -4.15 19.99 0.76
C LYS A 4 -5.47 19.65 0.09
N ALA A 5 -6.37 19.00 0.79
CA ALA A 5 -7.77 18.95 0.38
C ALA A 5 -8.30 20.38 0.38
N ASN A 6 -8.69 20.88 -0.78
CA ASN A 6 -9.33 22.18 -0.91
C ASN A 6 -10.75 22.06 -0.34
N THR A 7 -10.97 22.60 0.85
CA THR A 7 -12.29 22.68 1.47
C THR A 7 -13.06 23.87 0.90
N GLY A 8 -13.21 23.93 -0.41
CA GLY A 8 -14.10 24.89 -1.05
C GLY A 8 -15.55 24.44 -0.84
N GLU A 9 -16.31 25.21 -0.12
CA GLU A 9 -17.71 24.95 0.22
C GLU A 9 -18.70 24.99 -0.97
N ASP A 10 -18.22 25.19 -2.20
CA ASP A 10 -19.08 25.51 -3.36
C ASP A 10 -19.13 24.41 -4.45
N HIS A 11 -18.79 23.15 -4.15
CA HIS A 11 -18.95 22.10 -5.14
C HIS A 11 -20.37 21.52 -5.10
N PRO A 12 -21.15 21.55 -6.21
CA PRO A 12 -22.54 21.08 -6.25
C PRO A 12 -22.75 19.63 -5.82
N LEU A 13 -21.69 18.79 -5.86
CA LEU A 13 -21.71 17.41 -5.41
C LEU A 13 -21.59 17.28 -3.87
N ALA A 14 -21.17 18.33 -3.16
CA ALA A 14 -21.09 18.29 -1.70
C ALA A 14 -22.47 18.31 -1.04
N GLN A 15 -23.49 18.83 -1.72
CA GLN A 15 -24.86 18.90 -1.20
C GLN A 15 -25.65 17.59 -1.37
N SER A 16 -25.20 16.67 -2.20
CA SER A 16 -25.88 15.37 -2.44
C SER A 16 -25.48 14.27 -1.46
N LEU A 17 -24.53 14.52 -0.56
CA LEU A 17 -23.99 13.51 0.36
C LEU A 17 -24.40 13.71 1.83
N THR A 18 -25.51 14.43 2.09
CA THR A 18 -26.02 14.72 3.45
C THR A 18 -26.55 13.50 4.21
N GLY A 19 -26.34 12.28 3.71
CA GLY A 19 -26.68 11.03 4.41
C GLY A 19 -25.47 10.20 4.85
N PHE A 20 -24.25 10.54 4.44
CA PHE A 20 -23.05 9.85 4.89
C PHE A 20 -22.37 10.67 5.99
N ASN A 21 -22.37 10.15 7.19
CA ASN A 21 -21.51 10.65 8.26
C ASN A 21 -20.05 10.45 7.86
N LEU A 22 -19.47 11.41 7.13
CA LEU A 22 -18.04 11.51 6.88
C LEU A 22 -17.32 11.97 8.17
N THR A 23 -17.57 11.28 9.27
CA THR A 23 -16.93 11.53 10.54
C THR A 23 -15.49 11.05 10.48
N ARG A 24 -14.58 12.03 10.42
CA ARG A 24 -13.13 11.94 10.55
C ARG A 24 -12.39 11.32 9.36
N ARG A 25 -11.92 12.18 8.49
CA ARG A 25 -10.70 11.89 7.72
C ARG A 25 -9.54 11.84 8.71
N ALA A 26 -9.00 10.67 8.92
CA ALA A 26 -7.74 10.54 9.61
C ALA A 26 -6.62 10.99 8.66
N THR A 27 -5.68 11.77 9.15
CA THR A 27 -4.49 12.20 8.41
C THR A 27 -3.26 11.59 9.08
N GLY A 28 -2.34 11.07 8.27
CA GLY A 28 -1.06 10.57 8.73
C GLY A 28 0.06 11.16 7.88
N ALA A 29 1.26 11.21 8.42
CA ALA A 29 2.47 11.58 7.71
C ALA A 29 3.45 10.41 7.79
N ASP A 30 3.93 9.94 6.64
CA ASP A 30 4.98 8.95 6.53
C ASP A 30 6.25 9.63 6.03
N PRO A 31 7.36 9.58 6.79
CA PRO A 31 8.64 10.11 6.33
C PRO A 31 9.18 9.24 5.21
N LEU A 32 9.22 9.79 3.99
CA LEU A 32 9.78 9.11 2.84
C LEU A 32 11.25 9.45 2.65
N THR A 33 12.04 8.46 2.30
CA THR A 33 13.45 8.60 1.94
C THR A 33 13.57 8.63 0.42
N SER A 34 14.20 9.70 -0.08
CA SER A 34 14.52 9.82 -1.51
C SER A 34 15.70 8.92 -1.87
N MET A 35 15.51 8.11 -2.87
CA MET A 35 16.52 7.23 -3.46
C MET A 35 16.78 7.63 -4.92
N GLN A 36 17.98 7.32 -5.42
CA GLN A 36 18.35 7.54 -6.82
C GLN A 36 18.06 8.99 -7.32
N ASN A 37 18.46 10.00 -6.51
CA ASN A 37 18.25 11.42 -6.82
C ASN A 37 16.77 11.80 -7.05
N GLY A 38 15.86 11.23 -6.28
CA GLY A 38 14.43 11.53 -6.35
C GLY A 38 13.63 10.65 -7.32
N ALA A 39 14.25 9.65 -7.93
CA ALA A 39 13.56 8.71 -8.81
C ALA A 39 12.67 7.73 -8.05
N LEU A 40 13.02 7.40 -6.81
CA LEU A 40 12.26 6.50 -5.93
C LEU A 40 12.06 7.15 -4.56
N TRP A 41 10.92 6.88 -3.95
CA TRP A 41 10.57 7.36 -2.62
C TRP A 41 10.15 6.18 -1.76
N GLN A 42 11.01 5.84 -0.81
CA GLN A 42 10.80 4.68 0.08
C GLN A 42 10.24 5.12 1.42
N GLY A 43 9.30 4.35 1.92
CA GLY A 43 8.72 4.52 3.25
C GLY A 43 8.36 3.19 3.88
N ALA A 44 7.94 3.24 5.14
CA ALA A 44 7.62 2.07 5.93
C ALA A 44 6.12 1.81 5.95
N ILE A 45 5.72 0.57 5.73
CA ILE A 45 4.37 0.08 5.99
C ILE A 45 4.41 -1.07 6.99
N SER A 46 3.33 -1.27 7.71
CA SER A 46 3.14 -2.46 8.56
C SER A 46 2.05 -3.34 7.97
N VAL A 47 2.31 -4.65 7.90
CA VAL A 47 1.42 -5.62 7.27
C VAL A 47 1.23 -6.83 8.18
N GLY A 48 -0.01 -7.28 8.33
CA GLY A 48 -0.37 -8.50 9.03
C GLY A 48 -0.63 -8.35 10.52
N THR A 49 -0.99 -9.49 11.13
CA THR A 49 -1.20 -9.63 12.57
C THR A 49 -0.49 -10.89 13.09
N PRO A 50 0.57 -10.76 13.91
CA PRO A 50 1.18 -9.53 14.38
C PRO A 50 1.82 -8.69 13.26
N ALA A 51 1.79 -7.37 13.41
CA ALA A 51 2.27 -6.45 12.39
C ALA A 51 3.77 -6.60 12.12
N GLN A 52 4.13 -6.69 10.85
CA GLN A 52 5.50 -6.75 10.38
C GLN A 52 5.79 -5.54 9.51
N THR A 53 6.89 -4.83 9.78
CA THR A 53 7.28 -3.64 9.00
C THR A 53 8.03 -4.05 7.73
N TYR A 54 7.65 -3.41 6.62
CA TYR A 54 8.29 -3.54 5.31
C TYR A 54 8.63 -2.14 4.79
N THR A 55 9.70 -2.06 4.01
CA THR A 55 10.03 -0.86 3.24
C THR A 55 9.50 -1.06 1.82
N VAL A 56 8.75 -0.09 1.32
CA VAL A 56 8.14 -0.11 0.00
C VAL A 56 8.43 1.17 -0.75
N ASP A 57 8.40 1.12 -2.08
CA ASP A 57 8.44 2.29 -2.92
C ASP A 57 7.03 2.86 -3.07
N PHE A 58 6.88 4.15 -2.79
CA PHE A 58 5.64 4.90 -3.01
C PHE A 58 5.66 5.47 -4.42
N ASP A 59 5.05 4.75 -5.34
CA ASP A 59 4.98 5.09 -6.75
C ASP A 59 3.60 5.65 -7.11
N THR A 60 3.54 6.86 -7.66
CA THR A 60 2.28 7.48 -8.11
C THR A 60 1.84 6.99 -9.49
N GLY A 61 2.67 6.22 -10.17
CA GLY A 61 2.38 5.63 -11.48
C GLY A 61 1.77 4.22 -11.41
N SER A 62 1.69 3.64 -10.21
CA SER A 62 1.09 2.32 -9.98
C SER A 62 0.12 2.36 -8.79
N SER A 63 -0.81 1.41 -8.75
CA SER A 63 -1.86 1.33 -7.72
C SER A 63 -1.83 0.05 -6.92
N ASP A 64 -0.89 -0.85 -7.21
CA ASP A 64 -0.81 -2.16 -6.60
C ASP A 64 0.23 -2.20 -5.48
N LEU A 65 -0.12 -2.81 -4.35
CA LEU A 65 0.83 -3.15 -3.29
C LEU A 65 1.20 -4.62 -3.41
N PHE A 66 2.50 -4.90 -3.56
CA PHE A 66 3.00 -6.26 -3.51
C PHE A 66 4.26 -6.36 -2.65
N LEU A 67 4.46 -7.52 -2.06
CA LEU A 67 5.62 -7.87 -1.26
C LEU A 67 6.20 -9.20 -1.76
N PRO A 68 7.52 -9.36 -1.81
CA PRO A 68 8.10 -10.67 -2.05
C PRO A 68 7.70 -11.61 -0.91
N SER A 69 7.20 -12.80 -1.25
CA SER A 69 6.73 -13.77 -0.27
C SER A 69 7.75 -14.87 0.00
N THR A 70 7.49 -15.65 1.04
CA THR A 70 8.32 -16.83 1.38
C THR A 70 8.31 -17.90 0.29
N SER A 71 7.38 -17.86 -0.65
CA SER A 71 7.33 -18.74 -1.82
C SER A 71 8.11 -18.18 -3.03
N CYS A 72 8.73 -17.04 -2.91
CA CYS A 72 9.49 -16.40 -3.96
C CYS A 72 10.79 -17.17 -4.23
N THR A 73 11.03 -17.53 -5.49
CA THR A 73 12.18 -18.35 -5.90
C THR A 73 13.24 -17.59 -6.70
N SER A 74 12.92 -16.37 -7.15
CA SER A 74 13.79 -15.56 -8.01
C SER A 74 13.70 -14.08 -7.66
N ASN A 75 14.86 -13.41 -7.68
CA ASN A 75 14.99 -11.96 -7.46
C ASN A 75 14.50 -11.44 -6.09
N CYS A 76 14.45 -12.30 -5.07
CA CYS A 76 13.96 -11.96 -3.74
C CYS A 76 15.09 -11.78 -2.71
N LYS A 77 16.33 -12.07 -3.11
CA LYS A 77 17.47 -12.01 -2.21
C LYS A 77 17.71 -10.60 -1.70
N GLY A 78 17.83 -10.46 -0.39
CA GLY A 78 18.04 -9.17 0.26
C GLY A 78 16.76 -8.43 0.65
N HIS A 79 15.59 -8.94 0.27
CA HIS A 79 14.30 -8.40 0.67
C HIS A 79 13.72 -9.15 1.87
N LYS A 80 13.00 -8.43 2.73
CA LYS A 80 12.17 -9.05 3.78
C LYS A 80 10.98 -9.72 3.14
N LEU A 81 10.83 -11.03 3.39
CA LEU A 81 9.78 -11.83 2.78
C LEU A 81 8.50 -11.83 3.63
N TYR A 82 7.36 -11.63 2.99
CA TYR A 82 6.05 -11.77 3.61
C TYR A 82 5.65 -13.25 3.68
N ASN A 83 5.21 -13.68 4.87
CA ASN A 83 4.67 -15.02 5.08
C ASN A 83 3.18 -14.93 5.40
N PRO A 84 2.28 -15.26 4.46
CA PRO A 84 0.84 -15.19 4.68
C PRO A 84 0.35 -16.13 5.78
N THR A 85 1.03 -17.26 6.01
CA THR A 85 0.63 -18.21 7.05
C THR A 85 1.01 -17.76 8.47
N ALA A 86 1.87 -16.75 8.60
CA ALA A 86 2.28 -16.17 9.88
C ALA A 86 1.38 -15.01 10.32
N SER A 87 0.42 -14.61 9.50
CA SER A 87 -0.55 -13.55 9.82
C SER A 87 -1.94 -14.13 10.05
N SER A 88 -2.54 -13.80 11.19
CA SER A 88 -3.91 -14.22 11.51
C SER A 88 -4.99 -13.48 10.73
N THR A 89 -4.64 -12.35 10.10
CA THR A 89 -5.55 -11.53 9.28
C THR A 89 -5.41 -11.78 7.79
N SER A 90 -4.46 -12.62 7.39
CA SER A 90 -4.23 -12.97 5.99
C SER A 90 -5.32 -13.90 5.45
N ILE A 91 -5.99 -13.50 4.38
CA ILE A 91 -7.01 -14.29 3.69
C ILE A 91 -6.62 -14.47 2.24
N ASP A 92 -6.36 -15.71 1.83
CA ASP A 92 -6.08 -16.05 0.44
C ASP A 92 -7.33 -15.82 -0.43
N ARG A 93 -7.23 -14.95 -1.42
CA ARG A 93 -8.29 -14.64 -2.37
C ARG A 93 -8.42 -15.69 -3.48
N ARG A 94 -7.51 -16.66 -3.53
CA ARG A 94 -7.41 -17.70 -4.58
C ARG A 94 -7.36 -17.11 -5.98
N LYS A 95 -6.75 -15.94 -6.11
CA LYS A 95 -6.54 -15.22 -7.36
C LYS A 95 -5.05 -14.94 -7.54
N THR A 96 -4.59 -15.04 -8.77
CA THR A 96 -3.27 -14.58 -9.16
C THR A 96 -3.35 -13.15 -9.66
N PHE A 97 -2.23 -12.42 -9.55
CA PHE A 97 -2.07 -11.15 -10.23
C PHE A 97 -0.81 -11.17 -11.10
N TYR A 98 -0.80 -10.34 -12.10
CA TYR A 98 0.31 -10.10 -12.99
C TYR A 98 0.40 -8.61 -13.25
N LEU A 99 1.56 -8.03 -13.00
CA LEU A 99 1.84 -6.62 -13.24
C LEU A 99 3.09 -6.51 -14.10
N GLN A 100 3.00 -5.77 -15.19
CA GLN A 100 4.14 -5.48 -16.07
C GLN A 100 4.41 -3.99 -16.06
N TYR A 101 5.69 -3.63 -15.92
CA TYR A 101 6.17 -2.26 -15.95
C TYR A 101 6.59 -1.84 -17.35
N GLY A 102 6.70 -0.52 -17.55
CA GLY A 102 7.09 0.05 -18.84
C GLY A 102 8.49 -0.34 -19.33
N ASP A 103 9.38 -0.74 -18.44
CA ASP A 103 10.73 -1.24 -18.76
C ASP A 103 10.74 -2.73 -19.15
N GLY A 104 9.57 -3.38 -19.18
CA GLY A 104 9.40 -4.79 -19.51
C GLY A 104 9.57 -5.74 -18.33
N SER A 105 9.94 -5.25 -17.14
CA SER A 105 9.95 -6.07 -15.93
C SER A 105 8.52 -6.46 -15.51
N TYR A 106 8.38 -7.55 -14.76
CA TYR A 106 7.06 -8.00 -14.34
C TYR A 106 7.10 -8.62 -12.95
N VAL A 107 5.94 -8.56 -12.30
CA VAL A 107 5.68 -9.24 -11.02
C VAL A 107 4.47 -10.15 -11.19
N ARG A 108 4.57 -11.35 -10.63
CA ARG A 108 3.47 -12.32 -10.58
C ARG A 108 3.33 -12.85 -9.16
N GLY A 109 2.11 -12.96 -8.68
CA GLY A 109 1.88 -13.43 -7.32
C GLY A 109 0.44 -13.88 -7.05
N GLN A 110 0.19 -14.20 -5.79
CA GLN A 110 -1.13 -14.49 -5.24
C GLN A 110 -1.71 -13.27 -4.55
N GLN A 111 -3.01 -13.12 -4.62
CA GLN A 111 -3.73 -12.02 -3.95
C GLN A 111 -4.23 -12.44 -2.58
N TYR A 112 -3.95 -11.59 -1.60
CA TYR A 112 -4.42 -11.73 -0.23
C TYR A 112 -5.19 -10.48 0.19
N THR A 113 -6.21 -10.65 1.03
CA THR A 113 -6.69 -9.57 1.89
C THR A 113 -5.87 -9.59 3.16
N GLU A 114 -5.45 -8.39 3.60
CA GLU A 114 -4.58 -8.29 4.77
C GLU A 114 -4.80 -6.95 5.47
N THR A 115 -4.47 -6.89 6.76
CA THR A 115 -4.41 -5.63 7.50
C THR A 115 -3.13 -4.89 7.16
N VAL A 116 -3.26 -3.66 6.70
CA VAL A 116 -2.14 -2.78 6.33
C VAL A 116 -2.24 -1.47 7.07
N SER A 117 -1.12 -1.02 7.62
CA SER A 117 -1.01 0.29 8.29
C SER A 117 0.07 1.14 7.62
N VAL A 118 -0.26 2.37 7.31
CA VAL A 118 0.64 3.40 6.75
C VAL A 118 0.43 4.68 7.53
N ALA A 119 1.51 5.33 7.96
CA ALA A 119 1.44 6.62 8.66
C ALA A 119 0.48 6.64 9.88
N GLY A 120 0.36 5.50 10.60
CA GLY A 120 -0.58 5.34 11.71
C GLY A 120 -2.04 5.11 11.31
N LEU A 121 -2.35 5.05 10.01
CA LEU A 121 -3.68 4.72 9.49
C LEU A 121 -3.73 3.24 9.12
N THR A 122 -4.78 2.54 9.54
CA THR A 122 -4.94 1.10 9.31
C THR A 122 -6.17 0.83 8.46
N VAL A 123 -6.03 -0.09 7.50
CA VAL A 123 -7.10 -0.66 6.70
C VAL A 123 -7.05 -2.18 6.77
N SER A 124 -8.20 -2.83 6.69
CA SER A 124 -8.36 -4.29 6.73
C SER A 124 -9.44 -4.76 5.76
#